data_70ecf0f5d6637044bbc49348c880254a
#
_entry.id   70ecf0f5d6637044bbc49348c880254a
#
_cell.length_a   1.000
_cell.length_b   1.000
_cell.length_c   1.000
_cell.angle_alpha   90.00
_cell.angle_beta   90.00
_cell.angle_gamma   90.00
#
_symmetry.space_group_name_H-M   'P 1'
#
loop_
_entity.id
_entity.type
_entity.pdbx_description
1 polymer ?
#
loop_
_entity_poly.entity_id
_entity_poly.type
_entity_poly.pdbx_seq_one_letter_code
_entity_poly.pdbx_strand_id
1 'polypeptide(L)'
;MKKLCTIITILILLSTTISISNGRESNTLQKKNLPDSFSWKNIDGADYTTEVKDQSPAPTCETYALCASLETLMQYQLQEQYEPDLSECHLYFYAGGSYHAGYVNLMDAADYLIDFGVPDEGCYPDPHRAFDYPFESLPGWENRTVKISEWGWVELETEAINSALIEYGPLVMCFSVYEDLYTYKGGVYRHETGKRVGGHVVTIVGYDDNEGCWMVKNSWGSGWGLDGYFKLAYDADLFAEWYGPGTGVMYIDGVYGNLKPDVPKVYYERPIYGHTYLFGFEFRTIFRSLPFQRAAARKFGKLYAELETYNTLKVEFYVDDVLMFTTEDAPYRWKIAASYGNHTLMVKAYNEHNASLDIVDFHVFF
;
A
#
# COMPACT_ATOMS: atom_id res chain seq x y z
N MET A 1 -42.18 -20.55 -9.18
CA MET A 1 -42.31 -20.28 -7.73
C MET A 1 -41.06 -19.50 -7.34
N LYS A 2 -41.20 -18.15 -7.23
CA LYS A 2 -40.09 -17.26 -6.89
C LYS A 2 -39.96 -17.21 -5.37
N LYS A 3 -38.80 -17.58 -4.83
CA LYS A 3 -38.49 -17.38 -3.42
C LYS A 3 -37.99 -15.93 -3.25
N LEU A 4 -38.79 -15.17 -2.54
CA LEU A 4 -38.47 -13.80 -2.11
C LEU A 4 -37.51 -13.90 -0.93
N CYS A 5 -36.28 -13.38 -1.09
CA CYS A 5 -35.34 -13.25 0.01
C CYS A 5 -35.63 -11.90 0.69
N THR A 6 -36.11 -11.94 1.91
CA THR A 6 -36.47 -10.76 2.71
C THR A 6 -35.19 -10.31 3.44
N ILE A 7 -34.64 -9.18 3.01
CA ILE A 7 -33.57 -8.47 3.73
C ILE A 7 -34.23 -7.74 4.89
N ILE A 8 -33.90 -8.13 6.11
CA ILE A 8 -34.34 -7.44 7.33
C ILE A 8 -33.30 -6.31 7.58
N THR A 9 -33.65 -5.11 7.14
CA THR A 9 -32.96 -3.89 7.54
C THR A 9 -33.49 -3.48 8.92
N ILE A 10 -32.70 -3.61 9.97
CA ILE A 10 -33.04 -3.10 11.30
C ILE A 10 -32.72 -1.60 11.31
N LEU A 11 -33.73 -0.79 11.01
CA LEU A 11 -33.70 0.65 11.26
C LEU A 11 -34.03 0.89 12.74
N ILE A 12 -33.03 1.25 13.55
CA ILE A 12 -33.27 1.77 14.91
C ILE A 12 -33.55 3.28 14.79
N LEU A 13 -34.83 3.61 14.72
CA LEU A 13 -35.31 5.00 14.88
C LEU A 13 -35.29 5.34 16.38
N LEU A 14 -34.32 6.12 16.83
CA LEU A 14 -34.35 6.77 18.12
C LEU A 14 -35.04 8.14 17.96
N SER A 15 -36.28 8.23 18.38
CA SER A 15 -37.00 9.48 18.56
C SER A 15 -36.51 10.16 19.84
N THR A 16 -35.71 11.21 19.76
CA THR A 16 -35.36 12.04 20.91
C THR A 16 -36.34 13.21 21.00
N THR A 17 -37.14 13.21 22.07
CA THR A 17 -37.87 14.40 22.52
C THR A 17 -36.87 15.32 23.25
N ILE A 18 -36.68 16.55 22.74
CA ILE A 18 -35.85 17.56 23.36
C ILE A 18 -36.60 18.16 24.54
N SER A 19 -36.12 17.87 25.78
CA SER A 19 -36.43 18.65 26.96
C SER A 19 -35.21 19.49 27.30
N ILE A 20 -35.32 20.82 27.16
CA ILE A 20 -34.29 21.77 27.57
C ILE A 20 -34.33 21.89 29.10
N SER A 21 -33.36 21.32 29.82
CA SER A 21 -33.03 21.64 31.17
C SER A 21 -31.56 22.03 31.28
N ASN A 22 -31.30 23.26 31.70
CA ASN A 22 -29.96 23.75 32.03
C ASN A 22 -29.36 22.95 33.19
N GLY A 23 -28.46 22.07 32.88
CA GLY A 23 -27.63 21.34 33.84
C GLY A 23 -26.40 20.81 33.09
N ARG A 24 -25.22 21.25 33.52
CA ARG A 24 -23.95 20.70 33.07
C ARG A 24 -23.88 19.23 33.51
N GLU A 25 -24.45 18.33 32.73
CA GLU A 25 -24.17 16.91 32.84
C GLU A 25 -22.85 16.60 32.13
N SER A 26 -21.90 16.11 32.89
CA SER A 26 -20.73 15.45 32.37
C SER A 26 -21.21 14.28 31.48
N ASN A 27 -21.02 14.41 30.18
CA ASN A 27 -21.16 13.30 29.26
C ASN A 27 -20.10 12.24 29.64
N THR A 28 -20.46 11.34 30.53
CA THR A 28 -19.80 10.04 30.60
C THR A 28 -20.19 9.30 29.33
N LEU A 29 -19.31 9.34 28.32
CA LEU A 29 -19.40 8.47 27.15
C LEU A 29 -19.65 7.05 27.70
N GLN A 30 -20.79 6.46 27.32
CA GLN A 30 -21.03 5.05 27.63
C GLN A 30 -19.87 4.28 27.00
N LYS A 31 -19.08 3.62 27.83
CA LYS A 31 -17.96 2.79 27.39
C LYS A 31 -18.50 1.77 26.38
N LYS A 32 -18.16 1.94 25.10
CA LYS A 32 -18.56 0.99 24.03
C LYS A 32 -17.93 -0.35 24.46
N ASN A 33 -18.69 -1.41 24.58
CA ASN A 33 -18.14 -2.74 24.87
C ASN A 33 -17.38 -3.23 23.63
N LEU A 34 -16.11 -2.82 23.52
CA LEU A 34 -15.21 -3.33 22.48
C LEU A 34 -14.80 -4.76 22.85
N PRO A 35 -14.55 -5.65 21.87
CA PRO A 35 -13.94 -6.95 22.15
C PRO A 35 -12.52 -6.77 22.68
N ASP A 36 -12.02 -7.73 23.49
CA ASP A 36 -10.67 -7.71 24.03
C ASP A 36 -9.57 -7.78 22.96
N SER A 37 -9.93 -8.19 21.75
CA SER A 37 -9.04 -8.17 20.58
C SER A 37 -9.84 -8.09 19.28
N PHE A 38 -9.23 -7.49 18.26
CA PHE A 38 -9.79 -7.38 16.92
C PHE A 38 -8.68 -7.38 15.88
N SER A 39 -8.92 -7.96 14.70
CA SER A 39 -7.92 -7.96 13.62
C SER A 39 -8.58 -8.08 12.25
N TRP A 40 -8.24 -7.17 11.35
CA TRP A 40 -8.57 -7.25 9.93
C TRP A 40 -7.93 -8.45 9.22
N LYS A 41 -6.91 -9.06 9.84
CA LYS A 41 -6.32 -10.33 9.42
C LYS A 41 -7.18 -11.56 9.78
N ASN A 42 -8.23 -11.37 10.55
CA ASN A 42 -9.10 -12.46 10.96
C ASN A 42 -10.51 -11.95 11.30
N ILE A 43 -11.30 -11.69 10.27
CA ILE A 43 -12.73 -11.42 10.39
C ILE A 43 -13.47 -12.72 10.02
N ASP A 44 -14.03 -13.39 11.02
CA ASP A 44 -14.72 -14.67 10.84
C ASP A 44 -13.90 -15.74 10.08
N GLY A 45 -12.58 -15.74 10.26
CA GLY A 45 -11.65 -16.66 9.64
C GLY A 45 -11.05 -16.18 8.30
N ALA A 46 -11.46 -15.01 7.79
CA ALA A 46 -10.92 -14.41 6.58
C ALA A 46 -9.88 -13.31 6.89
N ASP A 47 -8.75 -13.32 6.19
CA ASP A 47 -7.77 -12.23 6.18
C ASP A 47 -8.16 -11.26 5.06
N TYR A 48 -8.48 -10.02 5.40
CA TYR A 48 -8.79 -8.96 4.44
C TYR A 48 -7.62 -8.01 4.20
N THR A 49 -6.47 -8.22 4.85
CA THR A 49 -5.27 -7.46 4.54
C THR A 49 -4.60 -8.01 3.29
N THR A 50 -4.00 -7.13 2.49
CA THR A 50 -3.23 -7.51 1.30
C THR A 50 -1.78 -7.89 1.66
N GLU A 51 -1.01 -8.38 0.68
CA GLU A 51 0.42 -8.63 0.85
C GLU A 51 1.17 -7.40 1.37
N VAL A 52 2.27 -7.65 2.09
CA VAL A 52 3.14 -6.57 2.58
C VAL A 52 4.10 -6.16 1.49
N LYS A 53 3.91 -4.95 0.99
CA LYS A 53 4.76 -4.33 -0.05
C LYS A 53 6.07 -3.78 0.55
N ASP A 54 7.05 -3.50 -0.30
CA ASP A 54 8.34 -2.87 0.06
C ASP A 54 8.49 -1.53 -0.66
N GLN A 55 8.32 -0.43 0.07
CA GLN A 55 8.47 0.93 -0.45
C GLN A 55 9.91 1.32 -0.82
N SER A 56 10.89 0.48 -0.43
CA SER A 56 12.31 0.80 -0.59
C SER A 56 12.70 0.89 -2.07
N PRO A 57 13.46 1.92 -2.48
CA PRO A 57 14.15 2.90 -1.63
C PRO A 57 13.39 4.23 -1.42
N ALA A 58 12.14 4.33 -1.84
CA ALA A 58 11.41 5.59 -1.87
C ALA A 58 10.79 5.95 -0.51
N PRO A 59 10.83 7.22 -0.06
CA PRO A 59 10.15 7.66 1.15
C PRO A 59 8.67 7.99 0.86
N THR A 60 7.89 6.97 0.50
CA THR A 60 6.48 7.03 0.08
C THR A 60 5.54 6.37 1.10
N CYS A 61 5.94 6.31 2.36
CA CYS A 61 5.21 5.58 3.39
C CYS A 61 3.76 6.03 3.58
N GLU A 62 3.47 7.31 3.33
CA GLU A 62 2.13 7.88 3.44
C GLU A 62 1.15 7.19 2.48
N THR A 63 1.57 7.02 1.24
CA THR A 63 0.72 6.40 0.21
C THR A 63 0.64 4.89 0.36
N TYR A 64 1.72 4.23 0.81
CA TYR A 64 1.68 2.80 1.15
C TYR A 64 0.69 2.51 2.28
N ALA A 65 0.65 3.36 3.30
CA ALA A 65 -0.29 3.19 4.41
C ALA A 65 -1.75 3.45 3.99
N LEU A 66 -2.00 4.50 3.19
CA LEU A 66 -3.32 4.80 2.65
C LEU A 66 -3.82 3.67 1.72
N CYS A 67 -2.99 3.22 0.78
CA CYS A 67 -3.34 2.11 -0.12
C CYS A 67 -3.60 0.82 0.66
N ALA A 68 -2.78 0.47 1.65
CA ALA A 68 -2.99 -0.73 2.47
C ALA A 68 -4.34 -0.70 3.24
N SER A 69 -4.74 0.47 3.75
CA SER A 69 -6.04 0.65 4.38
C SER A 69 -7.17 0.49 3.36
N LEU A 70 -7.05 1.15 2.21
CA LEU A 70 -8.03 1.14 1.14
C LEU A 70 -8.23 -0.27 0.56
N GLU A 71 -7.15 -0.98 0.27
CA GLU A 71 -7.14 -2.35 -0.25
C GLU A 71 -7.86 -3.33 0.70
N THR A 72 -7.63 -3.18 2.00
CA THR A 72 -8.35 -3.99 3.02
C THR A 72 -9.85 -3.72 2.97
N LEU A 73 -10.26 -2.45 2.89
CA LEU A 73 -11.67 -2.07 2.81
C LEU A 73 -12.32 -2.53 1.51
N MET A 74 -11.60 -2.52 0.38
CA MET A 74 -12.08 -3.04 -0.90
C MET A 74 -12.40 -4.54 -0.80
N GLN A 75 -11.49 -5.36 -0.29
CA GLN A 75 -11.71 -6.79 -0.09
C GLN A 75 -12.89 -7.05 0.86
N TYR A 76 -12.95 -6.31 1.96
CA TYR A 76 -14.05 -6.45 2.92
C TYR A 76 -15.39 -6.04 2.33
N GLN A 77 -15.48 -4.96 1.59
CA GLN A 77 -16.73 -4.51 0.95
C GLN A 77 -17.24 -5.51 -0.10
N LEU A 78 -16.34 -6.13 -0.83
CA LEU A 78 -16.67 -7.17 -1.82
C LEU A 78 -16.91 -8.55 -1.18
N GLN A 79 -16.53 -8.72 0.09
CA GLN A 79 -16.51 -10.03 0.77
C GLN A 79 -15.70 -11.07 -0.02
N GLU A 80 -14.59 -10.63 -0.61
CA GLU A 80 -13.76 -11.43 -1.50
C GLU A 80 -12.28 -11.13 -1.26
N GLN A 81 -11.47 -12.18 -1.18
CA GLN A 81 -10.01 -12.10 -1.10
C GLN A 81 -9.45 -12.19 -2.53
N TYR A 82 -9.29 -11.06 -3.21
CA TYR A 82 -8.84 -11.01 -4.60
C TYR A 82 -7.50 -10.27 -4.81
N GLU A 83 -6.86 -9.86 -3.73
CA GLU A 83 -5.59 -9.11 -3.71
C GLU A 83 -5.63 -7.88 -4.63
N PRO A 84 -6.34 -6.81 -4.24
CA PRO A 84 -6.24 -5.53 -4.91
C PRO A 84 -4.82 -4.99 -4.77
N ASP A 85 -4.35 -4.32 -5.81
CA ASP A 85 -3.01 -3.76 -5.90
C ASP A 85 -3.12 -2.35 -6.45
N LEU A 86 -3.20 -1.36 -5.53
CA LEU A 86 -3.33 0.06 -5.85
C LEU A 86 -1.96 0.69 -6.05
N SER A 87 -1.89 1.72 -6.89
CA SER A 87 -0.65 2.40 -7.21
C SER A 87 -0.29 3.45 -6.17
N GLU A 88 0.60 3.12 -5.26
CA GLU A 88 1.18 4.06 -4.29
C GLU A 88 1.93 5.18 -4.98
N CYS A 89 2.64 4.87 -6.07
CA CYS A 89 3.39 5.86 -6.84
C CYS A 89 2.48 6.86 -7.54
N HIS A 90 1.36 6.40 -8.12
CA HIS A 90 0.37 7.33 -8.68
C HIS A 90 -0.12 8.29 -7.60
N LEU A 91 -0.60 7.77 -6.47
CA LEU A 91 -1.09 8.59 -5.37
C LEU A 91 -0.01 9.58 -4.89
N TYR A 92 1.24 9.13 -4.76
CA TYR A 92 2.35 9.98 -4.33
C TYR A 92 2.56 11.18 -5.26
N PHE A 93 2.75 10.94 -6.54
CA PHE A 93 3.11 12.01 -7.49
C PHE A 93 1.93 12.92 -7.82
N TYR A 94 0.73 12.37 -7.97
CA TYR A 94 -0.44 13.16 -8.32
C TYR A 94 -1.03 13.93 -7.13
N ALA A 95 -0.80 13.49 -5.90
CA ALA A 95 -1.15 14.24 -4.69
C ALA A 95 -0.10 15.30 -4.30
N GLY A 96 0.89 15.58 -5.17
CA GLY A 96 1.86 16.65 -4.97
C GLY A 96 3.20 16.22 -4.37
N GLY A 97 3.44 14.94 -4.21
CA GLY A 97 4.75 14.40 -3.88
C GLY A 97 5.79 14.73 -4.96
N SER A 98 7.02 14.94 -4.57
CA SER A 98 8.10 15.28 -5.51
C SER A 98 9.42 14.65 -5.11
N TYR A 99 10.33 14.52 -6.08
CA TYR A 99 11.69 14.04 -5.86
C TYR A 99 12.45 14.75 -4.75
N HIS A 100 12.20 16.05 -4.60
CA HIS A 100 12.95 16.91 -3.70
C HIS A 100 12.34 17.00 -2.31
N ALA A 101 11.02 16.78 -2.20
CA ALA A 101 10.32 16.84 -0.92
C ALA A 101 10.64 15.63 -0.03
N GLY A 102 10.78 14.44 -0.64
CA GLY A 102 11.01 13.19 0.09
C GLY A 102 9.82 12.75 0.96
N TYR A 103 8.63 13.31 0.72
CA TYR A 103 7.35 12.97 1.33
C TYR A 103 6.20 13.57 0.52
N VAL A 104 4.99 13.05 0.70
CA VAL A 104 3.74 13.72 0.33
C VAL A 104 3.00 14.10 1.60
N ASN A 105 2.29 15.23 1.59
CA ASN A 105 1.44 15.57 2.72
C ASN A 105 0.29 14.55 2.81
N LEU A 106 0.13 13.91 3.98
CA LEU A 106 -0.86 12.85 4.18
C LEU A 106 -2.30 13.36 3.94
N MET A 107 -2.60 14.60 4.34
CA MET A 107 -3.92 15.21 4.10
C MET A 107 -4.14 15.49 2.62
N ASP A 108 -3.14 16.00 1.91
CA ASP A 108 -3.25 16.25 0.46
C ASP A 108 -3.45 14.92 -0.30
N ALA A 109 -2.81 13.84 0.13
CA ALA A 109 -3.01 12.51 -0.43
C ALA A 109 -4.43 11.97 -0.14
N ALA A 110 -4.96 12.20 1.07
CA ALA A 110 -6.32 11.82 1.41
C ALA A 110 -7.37 12.66 0.67
N ASP A 111 -7.14 13.97 0.52
CA ASP A 111 -7.99 14.84 -0.30
C ASP A 111 -7.97 14.43 -1.78
N TYR A 112 -6.79 14.03 -2.30
CA TYR A 112 -6.67 13.48 -3.65
C TYR A 112 -7.51 12.20 -3.83
N LEU A 113 -7.55 11.33 -2.82
CA LEU A 113 -8.41 10.12 -2.85
C LEU A 113 -9.91 10.48 -2.92
N ILE A 114 -10.35 11.58 -2.30
CA ILE A 114 -11.74 12.08 -2.42
C ILE A 114 -12.01 12.60 -3.85
N ASP A 115 -11.14 13.45 -4.34
CA ASP A 115 -11.38 14.19 -5.59
C ASP A 115 -11.18 13.30 -6.83
N PHE A 116 -10.10 12.55 -6.87
CA PHE A 116 -9.66 11.82 -8.07
C PHE A 116 -9.60 10.30 -7.86
N GLY A 117 -9.23 9.84 -6.67
CA GLY A 117 -9.01 8.43 -6.38
C GLY A 117 -7.65 7.93 -6.84
N VAL A 118 -7.39 6.64 -6.61
CA VAL A 118 -6.16 5.96 -6.98
C VAL A 118 -6.48 4.76 -7.89
N PRO A 119 -5.78 4.61 -9.04
CA PRO A 119 -5.93 3.43 -9.90
C PRO A 119 -5.14 2.24 -9.35
N ASP A 120 -5.32 1.09 -9.99
CA ASP A 120 -4.46 -0.07 -9.74
C ASP A 120 -3.02 0.13 -10.24
N GLU A 121 -2.11 -0.67 -9.67
CA GLU A 121 -0.67 -0.62 -9.92
C GLU A 121 -0.32 -0.74 -11.42
N GLY A 122 -1.08 -1.51 -12.18
CA GLY A 122 -0.85 -1.65 -13.62
C GLY A 122 -1.06 -0.38 -14.44
N CYS A 123 -1.67 0.67 -13.86
CA CYS A 123 -1.76 1.99 -14.51
C CYS A 123 -0.52 2.84 -14.31
N TYR A 124 0.13 2.69 -13.17
CA TYR A 124 1.29 3.48 -12.77
C TYR A 124 2.15 2.65 -11.79
N PRO A 125 2.92 1.69 -12.28
CA PRO A 125 3.70 0.80 -11.42
C PRO A 125 4.80 1.52 -10.66
N ASP A 126 5.14 1.01 -9.46
CA ASP A 126 6.32 1.43 -8.72
C ASP A 126 7.57 0.89 -9.42
N PRO A 127 8.38 1.73 -10.05
CA PRO A 127 9.59 1.28 -10.71
C PRO A 127 10.72 0.93 -9.72
N HIS A 128 10.47 0.93 -8.41
CA HIS A 128 11.49 0.81 -7.36
C HIS A 128 12.67 1.77 -7.55
N ARG A 129 12.38 2.94 -8.12
CA ARG A 129 13.38 3.98 -8.40
C ARG A 129 13.46 4.96 -7.24
N ALA A 130 14.66 5.38 -6.91
CA ALA A 130 14.85 6.59 -6.13
C ALA A 130 14.43 7.80 -7.00
N PHE A 131 13.14 8.06 -7.14
CA PHE A 131 12.55 9.30 -7.66
C PHE A 131 13.01 9.79 -9.03
N ASP A 132 13.31 8.92 -9.98
CA ASP A 132 13.94 9.41 -11.20
C ASP A 132 12.99 9.91 -12.30
N TYR A 133 11.71 9.59 -12.31
CA TYR A 133 10.72 10.18 -13.22
C TYR A 133 9.27 9.79 -12.86
N PRO A 134 8.34 10.76 -12.67
CA PRO A 134 6.94 10.48 -12.91
C PRO A 134 6.79 10.23 -14.41
N PHE A 135 6.40 9.04 -14.80
CA PHE A 135 5.82 8.82 -16.13
C PHE A 135 4.33 9.13 -16.07
N GLU A 136 3.70 9.27 -17.21
CA GLU A 136 2.25 9.49 -17.25
C GLU A 136 1.53 8.16 -17.00
N SER A 137 0.47 8.20 -16.19
CA SER A 137 -0.44 7.06 -16.02
C SER A 137 -1.01 6.62 -17.37
N LEU A 138 -1.32 5.33 -17.50
CA LEU A 138 -1.97 4.83 -18.71
C LEU A 138 -3.26 5.61 -19.02
N PRO A 139 -3.54 5.93 -20.29
CA PRO A 139 -4.79 6.57 -20.69
C PRO A 139 -6.02 5.81 -20.17
N GLY A 140 -6.98 6.52 -19.59
CA GLY A 140 -8.20 5.94 -19.04
C GLY A 140 -8.08 5.42 -17.61
N TRP A 141 -6.97 5.71 -16.93
CA TRP A 141 -6.76 5.37 -15.53
C TRP A 141 -7.88 5.86 -14.61
N GLU A 142 -8.53 6.98 -14.94
CA GLU A 142 -9.63 7.57 -14.18
C GLU A 142 -10.84 6.62 -14.06
N ASN A 143 -11.01 5.71 -15.01
CA ASN A 143 -12.07 4.70 -15.01
C ASN A 143 -11.73 3.48 -14.13
N ARG A 144 -10.49 3.42 -13.63
CA ARG A 144 -9.96 2.31 -12.83
C ARG A 144 -9.72 2.71 -11.38
N THR A 145 -10.15 3.90 -10.98
CA THR A 145 -9.88 4.46 -9.65
C THR A 145 -10.82 3.96 -8.58
N VAL A 146 -10.26 3.86 -7.39
CA VAL A 146 -10.98 3.74 -6.12
C VAL A 146 -10.84 5.03 -5.35
N LYS A 147 -11.92 5.45 -4.71
CA LYS A 147 -12.07 6.71 -3.98
C LYS A 147 -12.55 6.47 -2.56
N ILE A 148 -12.42 7.51 -1.73
CA ILE A 148 -13.06 7.59 -0.42
C ILE A 148 -14.05 8.76 -0.39
N SER A 149 -15.02 8.71 0.53
CA SER A 149 -15.98 9.79 0.73
C SER A 149 -15.47 10.84 1.70
N GLU A 150 -14.73 10.39 2.73
CA GLU A 150 -14.17 11.25 3.77
C GLU A 150 -12.97 10.64 4.45
N TRP A 151 -12.25 11.47 5.19
CA TRP A 151 -11.20 11.09 6.14
C TRP A 151 -11.23 12.02 7.35
N GLY A 152 -10.61 11.62 8.45
CA GLY A 152 -10.47 12.46 9.62
C GLY A 152 -9.45 11.94 10.62
N TRP A 153 -9.20 12.74 11.66
CA TRP A 153 -8.28 12.37 12.72
C TRP A 153 -9.00 11.67 13.86
N VAL A 154 -8.37 10.66 14.42
CA VAL A 154 -8.83 9.92 15.60
C VAL A 154 -8.15 10.49 16.84
N GLU A 155 -8.87 10.61 17.95
CA GLU A 155 -8.28 10.97 19.24
C GLU A 155 -7.21 9.93 19.63
N LEU A 156 -6.05 10.40 20.14
CA LEU A 156 -4.89 9.55 20.45
C LEU A 156 -5.04 8.79 21.79
N GLU A 157 -6.25 8.33 22.05
CA GLU A 157 -6.59 7.49 23.19
C GLU A 157 -6.81 6.05 22.71
N THR A 158 -6.28 5.06 23.44
CA THR A 158 -6.35 3.64 23.04
C THR A 158 -7.78 3.20 22.70
N GLU A 159 -8.77 3.57 23.53
CA GLU A 159 -10.16 3.18 23.32
C GLU A 159 -10.77 3.85 22.07
N ALA A 160 -10.38 5.09 21.77
CA ALA A 160 -10.82 5.81 20.56
C ALA A 160 -10.23 5.16 19.30
N ILE A 161 -8.94 4.84 19.32
CA ILE A 161 -8.24 4.15 18.21
C ILE A 161 -8.85 2.77 17.98
N ASN A 162 -9.05 1.96 19.04
CA ASN A 162 -9.66 0.64 18.94
C ASN A 162 -11.10 0.70 18.41
N SER A 163 -11.88 1.71 18.83
CA SER A 163 -13.24 1.92 18.32
C SER A 163 -13.22 2.32 16.84
N ALA A 164 -12.37 3.26 16.45
CA ALA A 164 -12.25 3.72 15.08
C ALA A 164 -11.79 2.61 14.13
N LEU A 165 -10.87 1.75 14.60
CA LEU A 165 -10.39 0.59 13.83
C LEU A 165 -11.51 -0.40 13.46
N ILE A 166 -12.50 -0.58 14.35
CA ILE A 166 -13.68 -1.42 14.07
C ILE A 166 -14.69 -0.67 13.20
N GLU A 167 -14.87 0.62 13.42
CA GLU A 167 -15.91 1.43 12.79
C GLU A 167 -15.57 1.80 11.34
N TYR A 168 -14.33 2.24 11.09
CA TYR A 168 -13.90 2.79 9.81
C TYR A 168 -13.00 1.86 9.00
N GLY A 169 -12.31 0.92 9.63
CA GLY A 169 -11.34 0.06 8.95
C GLY A 169 -9.92 0.24 9.47
N PRO A 170 -8.91 -0.30 8.76
CA PRO A 170 -7.52 -0.06 9.11
C PRO A 170 -7.19 1.42 9.15
N LEU A 171 -6.40 1.83 10.15
CA LEU A 171 -6.10 3.22 10.41
C LEU A 171 -4.67 3.57 9.98
N VAL A 172 -4.49 4.75 9.43
CA VAL A 172 -3.17 5.28 9.03
C VAL A 172 -2.52 5.98 10.21
N MET A 173 -1.34 5.54 10.62
CA MET A 173 -0.65 6.03 11.81
C MET A 173 0.67 6.69 11.47
N CYS A 174 0.84 7.94 11.91
CA CYS A 174 2.12 8.65 11.90
C CYS A 174 2.89 8.36 13.18
N PHE A 175 4.14 7.92 13.08
CA PHE A 175 4.92 7.64 14.28
C PHE A 175 6.43 7.91 14.13
N SER A 176 7.12 8.07 15.26
CA SER A 176 8.56 8.26 15.32
C SER A 176 9.29 6.93 15.27
N VAL A 177 10.25 6.80 14.34
CA VAL A 177 11.11 5.62 14.19
C VAL A 177 12.43 5.83 14.91
N TYR A 178 12.86 4.80 15.62
CA TYR A 178 14.16 4.72 16.29
C TYR A 178 14.99 3.58 15.71
N GLU A 179 16.31 3.60 15.92
CA GLU A 179 17.26 2.63 15.34
C GLU A 179 16.93 1.17 15.68
N ASP A 180 16.40 0.90 16.89
CA ASP A 180 16.06 -0.43 17.36
C ASP A 180 14.88 -1.07 16.61
N LEU A 181 13.99 -0.27 16.01
CA LEU A 181 12.88 -0.79 15.21
C LEU A 181 13.37 -1.54 13.96
N TYR A 182 14.49 -1.12 13.35
CA TYR A 182 15.03 -1.81 12.16
C TYR A 182 15.40 -3.27 12.42
N THR A 183 15.71 -3.60 13.66
CA THR A 183 16.11 -4.95 14.08
C THR A 183 15.02 -5.74 14.77
N TYR A 184 13.80 -5.20 14.80
CA TYR A 184 12.64 -5.87 15.38
C TYR A 184 12.41 -7.25 14.77
N LYS A 185 12.18 -8.27 15.62
CA LYS A 185 11.97 -9.66 15.22
C LYS A 185 10.77 -10.33 15.90
N GLY A 186 10.08 -9.59 16.78
CA GLY A 186 8.91 -10.10 17.51
C GLY A 186 8.75 -9.53 18.90
N GLY A 187 7.66 -9.91 19.57
CA GLY A 187 7.22 -9.33 20.83
C GLY A 187 6.48 -8.02 20.64
N VAL A 188 6.14 -7.36 21.75
CA VAL A 188 5.50 -6.04 21.73
C VAL A 188 6.58 -4.97 21.75
N TYR A 189 6.69 -4.20 20.64
CA TYR A 189 7.71 -3.17 20.48
C TYR A 189 7.46 -1.98 21.39
N ARG A 190 8.50 -1.58 22.10
CA ARG A 190 8.71 -0.30 22.75
C ARG A 190 10.10 0.17 22.39
N HIS A 191 10.26 1.47 22.17
CA HIS A 191 11.60 2.00 22.00
C HIS A 191 12.41 1.84 23.31
N GLU A 192 13.55 1.17 23.23
CA GLU A 192 14.45 0.95 24.36
C GLU A 192 15.83 1.56 24.15
N THR A 193 16.33 1.54 22.92
CA THR A 193 17.72 1.96 22.62
C THR A 193 17.83 2.56 21.22
N GLY A 194 18.84 3.42 21.06
CA GLY A 194 19.14 4.04 19.78
C GLY A 194 18.55 5.43 19.63
N LYS A 195 18.89 6.09 18.52
CA LYS A 195 18.44 7.46 18.24
C LYS A 195 17.18 7.45 17.40
N ARG A 196 16.40 8.52 17.51
CA ARG A 196 15.33 8.80 16.55
C ARG A 196 15.97 9.00 15.17
N VAL A 197 15.49 8.24 14.17
CA VAL A 197 16.00 8.27 12.81
C VAL A 197 15.08 8.98 11.83
N GLY A 198 13.81 9.12 12.17
CA GLY A 198 12.86 9.85 11.33
C GLY A 198 11.41 9.66 11.75
N GLY A 199 10.53 10.08 10.86
CA GLY A 199 9.13 9.77 10.88
C GLY A 199 8.80 8.64 9.92
N HIS A 200 7.67 7.99 10.13
CA HIS A 200 7.15 6.93 9.27
C HIS A 200 5.63 6.86 9.36
N VAL A 201 5.00 6.41 8.29
CA VAL A 201 3.56 6.20 8.24
C VAL A 201 3.28 4.73 7.97
N VAL A 202 2.40 4.14 8.75
CA VAL A 202 2.08 2.71 8.74
C VAL A 202 0.58 2.50 8.94
N THR A 203 0.11 1.24 8.85
CA THR A 203 -1.32 0.93 8.95
C THR A 203 -1.61 0.06 10.17
N ILE A 204 -2.43 0.56 11.12
CA ILE A 204 -2.96 -0.24 12.22
C ILE A 204 -4.05 -1.16 11.66
N VAL A 205 -3.89 -2.47 11.83
CA VAL A 205 -4.82 -3.49 11.29
C VAL A 205 -5.47 -4.34 12.37
N GLY A 206 -5.15 -4.12 13.65
CA GLY A 206 -5.72 -4.87 14.76
C GLY A 206 -5.21 -4.38 16.10
N TYR A 207 -5.78 -4.95 17.16
CA TYR A 207 -5.34 -4.73 18.53
C TYR A 207 -5.57 -5.96 19.41
N ASP A 208 -4.85 -6.04 20.52
CA ASP A 208 -5.02 -7.06 21.56
C ASP A 208 -4.82 -6.41 22.95
N ASP A 209 -5.90 -6.26 23.69
CA ASP A 209 -5.90 -5.67 25.04
C ASP A 209 -5.19 -6.57 26.07
N ASN A 210 -5.14 -7.90 25.84
CA ASN A 210 -4.43 -8.81 26.72
C ASN A 210 -2.91 -8.67 26.57
N GLU A 211 -2.42 -8.34 25.37
CA GLU A 211 -1.01 -8.03 25.13
C GLU A 211 -0.71 -6.52 25.28
N GLY A 212 -1.75 -5.67 25.31
CA GLY A 212 -1.64 -4.21 25.41
C GLY A 212 -0.97 -3.59 24.19
N CYS A 213 -1.38 -3.99 22.98
CA CYS A 213 -0.72 -3.56 21.74
C CYS A 213 -1.66 -3.45 20.54
N TRP A 214 -1.24 -2.63 19.57
CA TRP A 214 -1.77 -2.65 18.21
C TRP A 214 -0.94 -3.57 17.33
N MET A 215 -1.61 -4.26 16.38
CA MET A 215 -0.97 -4.93 15.27
C MET A 215 -0.85 -3.96 14.09
N VAL A 216 0.35 -3.78 13.58
CA VAL A 216 0.68 -2.76 12.59
C VAL A 216 1.28 -3.42 11.35
N LYS A 217 0.72 -3.13 10.17
CA LYS A 217 1.26 -3.48 8.86
C LYS A 217 2.28 -2.44 8.45
N ASN A 218 3.50 -2.88 8.15
CA ASN A 218 4.58 -2.04 7.66
C ASN A 218 4.71 -2.14 6.13
N SER A 219 5.55 -1.30 5.54
CA SER A 219 5.87 -1.24 4.11
C SER A 219 7.36 -1.47 3.82
N TRP A 220 8.00 -2.39 4.58
CA TRP A 220 9.42 -2.74 4.43
C TRP A 220 9.63 -4.18 3.94
N GLY A 221 8.63 -4.72 3.24
CA GLY A 221 8.61 -6.08 2.73
C GLY A 221 8.34 -7.13 3.81
N SER A 222 7.87 -8.30 3.40
CA SER A 222 7.55 -9.43 4.29
C SER A 222 8.77 -10.05 4.98
N GLY A 223 9.98 -9.74 4.54
CA GLY A 223 11.22 -10.21 5.18
C GLY A 223 11.60 -9.47 6.46
N TRP A 224 10.89 -8.41 6.84
CA TRP A 224 11.10 -7.63 8.05
C TRP A 224 10.07 -8.00 9.13
N GLY A 225 10.46 -7.91 10.41
CA GLY A 225 9.56 -8.05 11.54
C GLY A 225 8.88 -9.43 11.63
N LEU A 226 7.57 -9.42 11.84
CA LEU A 226 6.67 -10.58 11.84
C LEU A 226 5.97 -10.66 10.47
N ASP A 227 6.65 -11.18 9.47
CA ASP A 227 6.17 -11.24 8.08
C ASP A 227 5.70 -9.86 7.55
N GLY A 228 6.46 -8.81 7.86
CA GLY A 228 6.16 -7.43 7.50
C GLY A 228 5.28 -6.66 8.48
N TYR A 229 4.89 -7.29 9.59
CA TYR A 229 4.11 -6.67 10.66
C TYR A 229 4.94 -6.47 11.93
N PHE A 230 4.42 -5.63 12.82
CA PHE A 230 4.93 -5.53 14.19
C PHE A 230 3.80 -5.23 15.18
N LYS A 231 4.05 -5.53 16.45
CA LYS A 231 3.15 -5.19 17.54
C LYS A 231 3.68 -3.94 18.24
N LEU A 232 2.89 -2.88 18.29
CA LEU A 232 3.23 -1.62 18.95
C LEU A 232 2.51 -1.52 20.28
N ALA A 233 3.24 -1.32 21.38
CA ALA A 233 2.64 -1.16 22.70
C ALA A 233 1.77 0.10 22.78
N TYR A 234 0.64 0.04 23.48
CA TYR A 234 -0.24 1.19 23.71
C TYR A 234 0.47 2.35 24.44
N ASP A 235 1.40 2.04 25.30
CA ASP A 235 2.17 2.98 26.11
C ASP A 235 3.53 3.36 25.50
N ALA A 236 3.74 3.05 24.21
CA ALA A 236 5.01 3.33 23.57
C ALA A 236 5.30 4.82 23.35
N ASP A 237 4.26 5.68 23.40
CA ASP A 237 4.36 7.15 23.23
C ASP A 237 5.15 7.55 21.95
N LEU A 238 4.85 6.88 20.84
CA LEU A 238 5.57 7.06 19.57
C LEU A 238 4.76 7.79 18.49
N PHE A 239 3.51 8.17 18.77
CA PHE A 239 2.70 8.94 17.82
C PHE A 239 3.39 10.23 17.42
N ALA A 240 3.30 10.58 16.15
CA ALA A 240 3.91 11.79 15.60
C ALA A 240 2.82 12.73 15.08
N GLU A 241 2.63 13.84 15.78
CA GLU A 241 1.62 14.85 15.48
C GLU A 241 2.17 15.93 14.53
N TRP A 242 2.62 15.53 13.34
CA TRP A 242 3.30 16.44 12.41
C TRP A 242 2.40 17.54 11.85
N TYR A 243 1.11 17.30 11.82
CA TYR A 243 0.11 18.24 11.28
C TYR A 243 -0.60 19.05 12.38
N GLY A 244 -0.16 18.91 13.64
CA GLY A 244 -0.69 19.58 14.81
C GLY A 244 -1.18 18.62 15.90
N PRO A 245 -1.55 19.14 17.07
CA PRO A 245 -2.03 18.30 18.18
C PRO A 245 -3.22 17.43 17.79
N GLY A 246 -3.16 16.13 18.09
CA GLY A 246 -4.22 15.15 17.80
C GLY A 246 -4.16 14.55 16.39
N THR A 247 -3.11 14.80 15.60
CA THR A 247 -3.03 14.37 14.18
C THR A 247 -2.18 13.11 13.95
N GLY A 248 -2.07 12.24 14.95
CA GLY A 248 -1.22 11.04 14.88
C GLY A 248 -1.86 9.83 14.21
N VAL A 249 -3.18 9.72 14.19
CA VAL A 249 -3.93 8.59 13.61
C VAL A 249 -5.08 9.11 12.76
N MET A 250 -5.16 8.65 11.51
CA MET A 250 -6.18 9.03 10.53
C MET A 250 -7.05 7.83 10.16
N TYR A 251 -8.36 8.03 10.05
CA TYR A 251 -9.29 7.10 9.41
C TYR A 251 -9.61 7.56 7.99
N ILE A 252 -10.00 6.62 7.13
CA ILE A 252 -10.65 6.85 5.83
C ILE A 252 -11.98 6.12 5.82
N ASP A 253 -12.99 6.65 5.11
CA ASP A 253 -14.32 6.04 5.06
C ASP A 253 -15.00 6.20 3.70
N GLY A 254 -16.02 5.35 3.47
CA GLY A 254 -16.89 5.42 2.30
C GLY A 254 -16.19 5.09 1.00
N VAL A 255 -15.53 3.91 0.96
CA VAL A 255 -14.81 3.41 -0.23
C VAL A 255 -15.77 3.12 -1.38
N TYR A 256 -15.50 3.68 -2.57
CA TYR A 256 -16.30 3.49 -3.77
C TYR A 256 -15.47 3.61 -5.05
N GLY A 257 -16.08 3.33 -6.21
CA GLY A 257 -15.43 3.39 -7.51
C GLY A 257 -15.29 2.01 -8.15
N ASN A 258 -14.23 1.80 -8.91
CA ASN A 258 -13.99 0.51 -9.56
C ASN A 258 -13.19 -0.41 -8.64
N LEU A 259 -13.87 -1.06 -7.70
CA LEU A 259 -13.23 -1.88 -6.68
C LEU A 259 -12.54 -3.14 -7.22
N LYS A 260 -12.89 -3.59 -8.42
CA LYS A 260 -12.31 -4.79 -9.05
C LYS A 260 -12.26 -4.60 -10.57
N PRO A 261 -11.32 -3.78 -11.06
CA PRO A 261 -11.21 -3.55 -12.51
C PRO A 261 -10.84 -4.83 -13.25
N ASP A 262 -11.48 -5.05 -14.43
CA ASP A 262 -11.12 -6.12 -15.34
C ASP A 262 -9.86 -5.73 -16.13
N VAL A 263 -8.70 -5.96 -15.52
CA VAL A 263 -7.41 -5.58 -16.08
C VAL A 263 -6.49 -6.78 -16.22
N PRO A 264 -5.58 -6.79 -17.21
CA PRO A 264 -4.50 -7.75 -17.21
C PRO A 264 -3.54 -7.44 -16.06
N LYS A 265 -2.91 -8.46 -15.48
CA LYS A 265 -1.81 -8.27 -14.54
C LYS A 265 -0.52 -8.73 -15.21
N VAL A 266 0.56 -7.99 -15.01
CA VAL A 266 1.88 -8.31 -15.53
C VAL A 266 2.95 -7.87 -14.53
N TYR A 267 3.88 -8.77 -14.22
CA TYR A 267 5.00 -8.52 -13.34
C TYR A 267 6.26 -9.17 -13.92
N TYR A 268 7.42 -8.50 -13.77
CA TYR A 268 8.69 -9.11 -14.12
C TYR A 268 9.08 -10.18 -13.09
N GLU A 269 9.11 -11.44 -13.50
CA GLU A 269 9.88 -12.47 -12.78
C GLU A 269 11.37 -12.25 -12.98
N ARG A 270 11.77 -11.73 -14.17
CA ARG A 270 13.14 -11.35 -14.53
C ARG A 270 13.13 -10.26 -15.60
N PRO A 271 14.04 -9.27 -15.52
CA PRO A 271 15.01 -9.02 -14.44
C PRO A 271 14.33 -8.45 -13.19
N ILE A 272 14.86 -8.78 -12.02
CA ILE A 272 14.42 -8.25 -10.73
C ILE A 272 15.33 -7.08 -10.34
N TYR A 273 14.73 -6.02 -9.84
CA TYR A 273 15.44 -4.86 -9.31
C TYR A 273 16.45 -5.24 -8.22
N GLY A 274 17.66 -4.69 -8.29
CA GLY A 274 18.74 -4.98 -7.35
C GLY A 274 19.46 -6.32 -7.57
N HIS A 275 19.10 -7.11 -8.59
CA HIS A 275 19.73 -8.39 -8.89
C HIS A 275 20.79 -8.26 -10.00
N THR A 276 21.79 -9.12 -9.98
CA THR A 276 22.83 -9.21 -11.01
C THR A 276 22.70 -10.52 -11.77
N TYR A 277 22.69 -10.46 -13.08
CA TYR A 277 22.60 -11.61 -13.99
C TYR A 277 23.91 -11.77 -14.76
N LEU A 278 24.62 -12.88 -14.51
CA LEU A 278 25.85 -13.24 -15.21
C LEU A 278 25.61 -14.47 -16.08
N PHE A 279 25.59 -14.29 -17.41
CA PHE A 279 25.31 -15.35 -18.38
C PHE A 279 24.00 -16.12 -18.14
N GLY A 280 22.98 -15.45 -17.57
CA GLY A 280 21.69 -16.04 -17.23
C GLY A 280 21.60 -16.59 -15.80
N PHE A 281 22.68 -16.65 -15.05
CA PHE A 281 22.65 -16.99 -13.61
C PHE A 281 22.35 -15.74 -12.79
N GLU A 282 21.44 -15.88 -11.83
CA GLU A 282 21.01 -14.79 -10.96
C GLU A 282 21.79 -14.76 -9.66
N PHE A 283 22.23 -13.57 -9.27
CA PHE A 283 22.90 -13.30 -8.01
C PHE A 283 22.24 -12.11 -7.34
N ARG A 284 21.77 -12.30 -6.10
CA ARG A 284 21.27 -11.18 -5.31
C ARG A 284 22.43 -10.21 -5.02
N THR A 285 22.30 -8.95 -5.40
CA THR A 285 23.36 -7.96 -5.17
C THR A 285 23.41 -7.61 -3.68
N ILE A 286 24.45 -8.03 -2.98
CA ILE A 286 24.63 -7.84 -1.53
C ILE A 286 25.04 -6.39 -1.19
N PHE A 287 25.31 -5.54 -2.17
CA PHE A 287 25.83 -4.19 -1.96
C PHE A 287 24.69 -3.16 -1.81
N ARG A 288 23.94 -3.23 -0.71
CA ARG A 288 23.00 -2.16 -0.28
C ARG A 288 23.71 -0.93 0.33
N SER A 289 25.04 -0.92 0.45
CA SER A 289 25.77 0.03 1.30
C SER A 289 26.54 1.14 0.58
N LEU A 290 26.41 1.33 -0.72
CA LEU A 290 27.01 2.46 -1.41
C LEU A 290 25.93 3.51 -1.76
N PRO A 291 25.99 4.72 -1.18
CA PRO A 291 24.94 5.73 -1.26
C PRO A 291 24.71 6.33 -2.65
N PHE A 292 25.42 5.89 -3.69
CA PHE A 292 25.34 6.44 -5.05
C PHE A 292 25.11 5.42 -6.17
N GLN A 293 24.93 4.14 -5.85
CA GLN A 293 24.60 3.16 -6.89
C GLN A 293 23.09 2.86 -6.86
N ARG A 294 22.37 3.42 -7.83
CA ARG A 294 20.99 3.03 -8.14
C ARG A 294 20.93 1.52 -8.23
N ALA A 295 19.99 0.92 -7.52
CA ALA A 295 19.89 -0.53 -7.43
C ALA A 295 19.15 -1.09 -8.65
N ALA A 296 19.54 -0.72 -9.87
CA ALA A 296 19.02 -1.31 -11.10
C ALA A 296 19.40 -2.80 -11.21
N ALA A 297 18.62 -3.58 -11.92
CA ALA A 297 19.02 -4.92 -12.32
C ALA A 297 20.29 -4.83 -13.20
N ARG A 298 21.21 -5.78 -13.07
CA ARG A 298 22.49 -5.76 -13.81
C ARG A 298 22.60 -6.98 -14.71
N LYS A 299 22.86 -6.73 -15.99
CA LYS A 299 22.95 -7.78 -17.00
C LYS A 299 24.38 -7.92 -17.54
N PHE A 300 24.92 -9.13 -17.49
CA PHE A 300 26.16 -9.55 -18.16
C PHE A 300 25.84 -10.72 -19.11
N GLY A 301 25.99 -10.50 -20.40
CA GLY A 301 25.67 -11.52 -21.41
C GLY A 301 24.20 -11.65 -21.73
N LYS A 302 23.73 -12.87 -22.04
CA LYS A 302 22.33 -13.11 -22.44
C LYS A 302 21.42 -13.12 -21.22
N LEU A 303 20.31 -12.38 -21.28
CA LEU A 303 19.23 -12.38 -20.29
C LEU A 303 17.89 -12.40 -21.04
N TYR A 304 16.91 -13.08 -20.48
CA TYR A 304 15.54 -13.06 -20.93
C TYR A 304 14.68 -12.27 -19.96
N ALA A 305 13.76 -11.45 -20.47
CA ALA A 305 12.62 -11.00 -19.73
C ALA A 305 11.66 -12.18 -19.58
N GLU A 306 11.28 -12.49 -18.37
CA GLU A 306 10.32 -13.53 -18.01
C GLU A 306 9.23 -12.87 -17.17
N LEU A 307 7.96 -13.18 -17.44
CA LEU A 307 6.81 -12.49 -16.87
C LEU A 307 5.87 -13.47 -16.20
N GLU A 308 5.39 -13.09 -15.01
CA GLU A 308 4.14 -13.59 -14.47
C GLU A 308 2.99 -12.76 -15.02
N THR A 309 1.93 -13.40 -15.52
CA THR A 309 0.81 -12.71 -16.13
C THR A 309 -0.51 -13.37 -15.77
N TYR A 310 -1.56 -12.55 -15.67
CA TYR A 310 -2.93 -13.01 -15.48
C TYR A 310 -3.86 -12.22 -16.39
N ASN A 311 -4.89 -12.86 -16.94
CA ASN A 311 -5.89 -12.24 -17.82
C ASN A 311 -5.26 -11.46 -19.00
N THR A 312 -4.20 -12.04 -19.61
CA THR A 312 -3.37 -11.39 -20.62
C THR A 312 -3.48 -12.12 -21.97
N LEU A 313 -3.77 -11.38 -23.03
CA LEU A 313 -3.89 -11.89 -24.40
C LEU A 313 -2.68 -11.52 -25.27
N LYS A 314 -2.06 -10.39 -25.01
CA LYS A 314 -0.92 -9.85 -25.77
C LYS A 314 0.04 -9.14 -24.83
N VAL A 315 1.33 -9.23 -25.17
CA VAL A 315 2.41 -8.51 -24.45
C VAL A 315 3.31 -7.79 -25.44
N GLU A 316 3.69 -6.58 -25.11
CA GLU A 316 4.65 -5.73 -25.83
C GLU A 316 5.82 -5.39 -24.91
N PHE A 317 7.05 -5.61 -25.38
CA PHE A 317 8.29 -5.27 -24.67
C PHE A 317 8.94 -4.03 -25.26
N TYR A 318 9.32 -3.11 -24.41
CA TYR A 318 9.95 -1.84 -24.76
C TYR A 318 11.31 -1.70 -24.07
N VAL A 319 12.27 -1.08 -24.75
CA VAL A 319 13.53 -0.61 -24.16
C VAL A 319 13.62 0.88 -24.45
N ASP A 320 13.78 1.70 -23.41
CA ASP A 320 13.85 3.16 -23.53
C ASP A 320 12.70 3.73 -24.37
N ASP A 321 11.48 3.29 -24.10
CA ASP A 321 10.23 3.64 -24.80
C ASP A 321 10.13 3.17 -26.26
N VAL A 322 11.11 2.42 -26.76
CA VAL A 322 11.08 1.86 -28.11
C VAL A 322 10.52 0.44 -28.07
N LEU A 323 9.45 0.19 -28.83
CA LEU A 323 8.88 -1.15 -28.97
C LEU A 323 9.90 -2.09 -29.63
N MET A 324 10.27 -3.15 -28.92
CA MET A 324 11.27 -4.13 -29.36
C MET A 324 10.67 -5.46 -29.78
N PHE A 325 9.59 -5.90 -29.14
CA PHE A 325 9.00 -7.19 -29.40
C PHE A 325 7.53 -7.24 -28.98
N THR A 326 6.70 -7.96 -29.72
CA THR A 326 5.29 -8.23 -29.43
C THR A 326 5.03 -9.72 -29.53
N THR A 327 4.24 -10.27 -28.62
CA THR A 327 3.81 -11.67 -28.65
C THR A 327 2.42 -11.86 -28.06
N GLU A 328 1.69 -12.84 -28.63
CA GLU A 328 0.41 -13.35 -28.11
C GLU A 328 0.58 -14.78 -27.56
N ASP A 329 1.78 -15.35 -27.67
CA ASP A 329 2.11 -16.71 -27.27
C ASP A 329 2.66 -16.75 -25.82
N ALA A 330 1.94 -17.39 -24.91
CA ALA A 330 2.44 -17.70 -23.58
C ALA A 330 3.36 -18.96 -23.60
N PRO A 331 4.37 -19.08 -22.72
CA PRO A 331 4.77 -18.09 -21.71
C PRO A 331 5.44 -16.87 -22.36
N TYR A 332 5.01 -15.69 -21.93
CA TYR A 332 5.51 -14.44 -22.49
C TYR A 332 6.97 -14.21 -22.08
N ARG A 333 7.86 -14.41 -23.04
CA ARG A 333 9.30 -14.35 -22.81
C ARG A 333 10.01 -13.69 -23.96
N TRP A 334 10.95 -12.81 -23.67
CA TRP A 334 11.74 -12.12 -24.67
C TRP A 334 13.22 -12.04 -24.29
N LYS A 335 14.11 -12.29 -25.27
CA LYS A 335 15.55 -12.11 -25.08
C LYS A 335 15.89 -10.62 -25.14
N ILE A 336 16.28 -10.04 -24.03
CA ILE A 336 16.58 -8.62 -23.91
C ILE A 336 17.73 -8.25 -24.86
N ALA A 337 17.44 -7.35 -25.81
CA ALA A 337 18.38 -6.76 -26.74
C ALA A 337 18.56 -5.27 -26.39
N ALA A 338 19.68 -4.93 -25.75
CA ALA A 338 20.04 -3.57 -25.41
C ALA A 338 21.56 -3.39 -25.50
N SER A 339 22.01 -2.17 -25.79
CA SER A 339 23.42 -1.79 -25.85
C SER A 339 24.06 -1.74 -24.46
N TYR A 340 25.35 -1.42 -24.37
CA TYR A 340 25.99 -1.12 -23.11
C TYR A 340 25.39 0.17 -22.51
N GLY A 341 25.10 0.16 -21.22
CA GLY A 341 24.61 1.34 -20.48
C GLY A 341 23.38 1.07 -19.63
N ASN A 342 22.81 2.16 -19.14
CA ASN A 342 21.56 2.14 -18.37
C ASN A 342 20.38 2.17 -19.34
N HIS A 343 19.39 1.35 -19.05
CA HIS A 343 18.17 1.25 -19.83
C HIS A 343 16.95 1.08 -18.93
N THR A 344 15.80 1.45 -19.43
CA THR A 344 14.49 1.12 -18.89
C THR A 344 13.88 0.00 -19.70
N LEU A 345 13.46 -1.07 -19.06
CA LEU A 345 12.68 -2.14 -19.66
C LEU A 345 11.23 -1.99 -19.18
N MET A 346 10.33 -1.77 -20.12
CA MET A 346 8.89 -1.69 -19.85
C MET A 346 8.18 -2.82 -20.59
N VAL A 347 7.19 -3.41 -19.95
CA VAL A 347 6.26 -4.35 -20.56
C VAL A 347 4.83 -3.79 -20.47
N LYS A 348 4.07 -3.94 -21.55
CA LYS A 348 2.62 -3.69 -21.57
C LYS A 348 1.89 -4.98 -21.87
N ALA A 349 1.01 -5.38 -20.98
CA ALA A 349 0.09 -6.49 -21.15
C ALA A 349 -1.30 -5.97 -21.50
N TYR A 350 -2.02 -6.70 -22.34
CA TYR A 350 -3.34 -6.33 -22.82
C TYR A 350 -4.32 -7.48 -22.65
N ASN A 351 -5.55 -7.18 -22.24
CA ASN A 351 -6.71 -8.05 -22.47
C ASN A 351 -7.64 -7.43 -23.53
N GLU A 352 -8.90 -7.86 -23.62
CA GLU A 352 -9.85 -7.33 -24.61
C GLU A 352 -10.19 -5.85 -24.39
N HIS A 353 -10.06 -5.35 -23.17
CA HIS A 353 -10.63 -4.04 -22.76
C HIS A 353 -9.58 -3.09 -22.23
N ASN A 354 -8.54 -3.60 -21.61
CA ASN A 354 -7.59 -2.81 -20.83
C ASN A 354 -6.13 -3.19 -21.10
N ALA A 355 -5.24 -2.34 -20.63
CA ALA A 355 -3.81 -2.61 -20.59
C ALA A 355 -3.28 -2.38 -19.17
N SER A 356 -2.20 -3.08 -18.84
CA SER A 356 -1.39 -2.82 -17.65
C SER A 356 0.07 -2.86 -18.02
N LEU A 357 0.91 -2.19 -17.24
CA LEU A 357 2.35 -2.15 -17.49
C LEU A 357 3.14 -2.46 -16.23
N ASP A 358 4.38 -2.89 -16.44
CA ASP A 358 5.39 -3.02 -15.41
C ASP A 358 6.73 -2.52 -15.95
N ILE A 359 7.60 -2.00 -15.06
CA ILE A 359 8.82 -1.32 -15.45
C ILE A 359 9.97 -1.74 -14.54
N VAL A 360 11.14 -1.99 -15.14
CA VAL A 360 12.37 -2.24 -14.40
C VAL A 360 13.56 -1.51 -15.04
N ASP A 361 14.34 -0.82 -14.23
CA ASP A 361 15.63 -0.28 -14.66
C ASP A 361 16.69 -1.37 -14.65
N PHE A 362 17.50 -1.41 -15.70
CA PHE A 362 18.60 -2.34 -15.79
C PHE A 362 19.86 -1.72 -16.42
N HIS A 363 21.01 -2.28 -16.07
CA HIS A 363 22.28 -1.89 -16.63
C HIS A 363 22.89 -3.04 -17.42
N VAL A 364 23.27 -2.80 -18.66
CA VAL A 364 23.95 -3.75 -19.53
C VAL A 364 25.46 -3.51 -19.51
N PHE A 365 26.23 -4.54 -19.17
CA PHE A 365 27.70 -4.46 -19.18
C PHE A 365 28.31 -5.02 -20.49
N PHE A 366 27.74 -6.07 -21.06
CA PHE A 366 28.09 -6.63 -22.41
C PHE A 366 27.11 -7.72 -22.83
#